data_87144a2d4059119c66368db1ccd17ac5
#
_entry.id   87144a2d4059119c66368db1ccd17ac5
#
_cell.length_a   1.000
_cell.length_b   1.000
_cell.length_c   1.000
_cell.angle_alpha   90.00
_cell.angle_beta   90.00
_cell.angle_gamma   90.00
#
_symmetry.space_group_name_H-M   'P 1'
#
loop_
_entity.id
_entity.type
_entity.pdbx_description
1 polymer ?
#
loop_
_entity_poly.entity_id
_entity_poly.type
_entity_poly.pdbx_seq_one_letter_code
_entity_poly.pdbx_strand_id
1 'polypeptide(L)'
;MTSKEKYPITLYNTLSGKKEVFNPIHPDHVGMYVCGPTVYSDVHLGNIRTFMCFDVIYRYLMYIGYKVRYVRNITDVGHLENDADEGEDKIAKKARLQQLEPMEIVQQYTNGFHHVLDQFNLMPVSIEPSATGHIMEQIEMVQNLINNGYAYEINGSVYFDVSKYDKAHNYGKLSGRKIEELMESGRSLDSQDEKRNKIDFAVWKKASPTHIMRWNSPWGEGFPGWHLECTVMSTKYLGESFDIHGGGMDLVFPHHECEIAQSIGSTGKDPVKYWLHSNMLTVNGQKMSKSLGNSFLPHQLFSGDHELLDKGYSPMVVRFFMLQSHYSSTLDFSNEALQAAEKGYKRLMEGFKISNNLKHNSGQTDSDLENKTKELIDDLFKNMSDDFNTAKTLAVLFEITTMMNNFKAGNLKVSQLSKETFDELIVQYQGFITDVLGINEEKESSNDLLNGVIDVLINLRQNAKEAKNYQLSDKIRDDLKDLGVILKDSKEGTEYSLS
;
A
#
# COMPACT_ATOMS: atom_id res chain seq x y z
N MET A 1 7.44 -9.41 -30.85
CA MET A 1 8.12 -8.84 -29.67
C MET A 1 7.04 -8.65 -28.62
N THR A 2 7.20 -9.23 -27.45
CA THR A 2 6.25 -9.04 -26.32
C THR A 2 6.42 -7.66 -25.71
N SER A 3 5.43 -7.16 -24.95
CA SER A 3 5.53 -5.85 -24.29
C SER A 3 6.76 -5.75 -23.38
N LYS A 4 7.10 -6.80 -22.62
CA LYS A 4 8.29 -6.85 -21.76
C LYS A 4 9.63 -6.78 -22.53
N GLU A 5 9.68 -7.29 -23.77
CA GLU A 5 10.85 -7.18 -24.63
C GLU A 5 10.96 -5.80 -25.29
N LYS A 6 9.83 -5.19 -25.63
CA LYS A 6 9.78 -3.84 -26.23
C LYS A 6 10.11 -2.76 -25.19
N TYR A 7 9.69 -2.94 -23.95
CA TYR A 7 9.83 -1.96 -22.87
C TYR A 7 10.54 -2.60 -21.64
N PRO A 8 11.88 -2.79 -21.72
CA PRO A 8 12.64 -3.34 -20.61
C PRO A 8 12.52 -2.45 -19.38
N ILE A 9 12.24 -3.05 -18.21
CA ILE A 9 12.11 -2.33 -16.95
C ILE A 9 13.51 -1.98 -16.44
N THR A 10 13.66 -0.74 -15.97
CA THR A 10 14.73 -0.33 -15.07
C THR A 10 14.11 0.03 -13.72
N LEU A 11 14.75 -0.34 -12.62
CA LEU A 11 14.25 -0.04 -11.29
C LEU A 11 15.38 0.36 -10.35
N TYR A 12 15.06 1.22 -9.37
CA TYR A 12 16.02 1.62 -8.35
C TYR A 12 16.14 0.53 -7.29
N ASN A 13 17.34 -0.05 -7.19
CA ASN A 13 17.63 -1.07 -6.18
C ASN A 13 18.28 -0.42 -4.97
N THR A 14 17.61 -0.47 -3.81
CA THR A 14 18.12 0.14 -2.56
C THR A 14 19.47 -0.45 -2.16
N LEU A 15 19.69 -1.76 -2.41
CA LEU A 15 20.94 -2.43 -2.04
C LEU A 15 22.16 -1.87 -2.78
N SER A 16 22.02 -1.60 -4.07
CA SER A 16 23.11 -1.04 -4.88
C SER A 16 23.12 0.49 -4.91
N GLY A 17 22.01 1.13 -4.52
CA GLY A 17 21.83 2.58 -4.63
C GLY A 17 21.73 3.10 -6.06
N LYS A 18 21.36 2.26 -7.02
CA LYS A 18 21.37 2.59 -8.46
C LYS A 18 20.14 2.06 -9.18
N LYS A 19 19.81 2.67 -10.32
CA LYS A 19 18.88 2.07 -11.28
C LYS A 19 19.56 0.93 -12.03
N GLU A 20 18.90 -0.20 -12.09
CA GLU A 20 19.36 -1.42 -12.74
C GLU A 20 18.31 -1.94 -13.72
N VAL A 21 18.74 -2.62 -14.76
CA VAL A 21 17.82 -3.34 -15.66
C VAL A 21 17.25 -4.55 -14.92
N PHE A 22 15.93 -4.64 -14.87
CA PHE A 22 15.24 -5.77 -14.25
C PHE A 22 15.40 -7.03 -15.08
N ASN A 23 16.09 -8.01 -14.52
CA ASN A 23 16.25 -9.33 -15.10
C ASN A 23 15.79 -10.35 -14.06
N PRO A 24 14.60 -10.92 -14.16
CA PRO A 24 14.11 -11.90 -13.18
C PRO A 24 14.98 -13.16 -13.18
N ILE A 25 15.02 -13.87 -12.04
CA ILE A 25 15.75 -15.14 -11.89
C ILE A 25 15.20 -16.19 -12.87
N HIS A 26 13.88 -16.19 -13.05
CA HIS A 26 13.19 -17.03 -14.02
C HIS A 26 12.55 -16.16 -15.10
N PRO A 27 12.86 -16.32 -16.39
CA PRO A 27 12.53 -15.34 -17.46
C PRO A 27 11.09 -14.86 -17.54
N ASP A 28 10.11 -15.69 -17.19
CA ASP A 28 8.68 -15.35 -17.29
C ASP A 28 7.97 -15.25 -15.94
N HIS A 29 8.69 -15.48 -14.85
CA HIS A 29 8.14 -15.55 -13.51
C HIS A 29 8.88 -14.58 -12.60
N VAL A 30 8.13 -13.86 -11.78
CA VAL A 30 8.68 -12.92 -10.79
C VAL A 30 8.21 -13.36 -9.41
N GLY A 31 9.15 -13.60 -8.51
CA GLY A 31 8.89 -13.76 -7.09
C GLY A 31 8.96 -12.40 -6.40
N MET A 32 7.87 -11.98 -5.75
CA MET A 32 7.80 -10.73 -5.02
C MET A 32 7.29 -10.97 -3.60
N TYR A 33 8.04 -10.48 -2.61
CA TYR A 33 7.65 -10.47 -1.20
C TYR A 33 7.53 -9.04 -0.70
N VAL A 34 6.47 -8.74 0.04
CA VAL A 34 6.30 -7.44 0.70
C VAL A 34 5.90 -7.67 2.15
N CYS A 35 6.62 -7.05 3.08
CA CYS A 35 6.29 -7.13 4.50
C CYS A 35 4.88 -6.61 4.76
N GLY A 36 4.08 -7.43 5.41
CA GLY A 36 2.69 -7.15 5.71
C GLY A 36 2.48 -6.42 7.04
N PRO A 37 1.23 -6.21 7.46
CA PRO A 37 0.93 -5.48 8.67
C PRO A 37 1.06 -6.36 9.92
N THR A 38 1.38 -5.74 11.07
CA THR A 38 1.11 -6.33 12.38
C THR A 38 -0.34 -6.03 12.77
N VAL A 39 -1.14 -7.08 12.94
CA VAL A 39 -2.60 -7.00 13.08
C VAL A 39 -3.05 -6.80 14.54
N TYR A 40 -2.65 -5.70 15.15
CA TYR A 40 -3.09 -5.28 16.50
C TYR A 40 -3.86 -3.95 16.49
N SER A 41 -3.88 -3.24 15.36
CA SER A 41 -4.60 -1.97 15.18
C SER A 41 -4.98 -1.76 13.73
N ASP A 42 -5.90 -0.84 13.46
CA ASP A 42 -6.23 -0.42 12.10
C ASP A 42 -5.00 0.10 11.38
N VAL A 43 -4.93 -0.21 10.09
CA VAL A 43 -3.88 0.31 9.21
C VAL A 43 -4.10 1.79 8.96
N HIS A 44 -3.05 2.57 9.01
CA HIS A 44 -3.08 4.00 8.71
C HIS A 44 -2.68 4.28 7.26
N LEU A 45 -2.89 5.52 6.82
CA LEU A 45 -2.66 5.93 5.44
C LEU A 45 -1.22 5.65 4.93
N GLY A 46 -0.23 5.72 5.81
CA GLY A 46 1.17 5.38 5.46
C GLY A 46 1.36 3.91 5.08
N ASN A 47 0.70 2.98 5.80
CA ASN A 47 0.72 1.56 5.42
C ASN A 47 0.04 1.34 4.06
N ILE A 48 -1.13 1.97 3.86
CA ILE A 48 -1.87 1.87 2.61
C ILE A 48 -1.05 2.37 1.43
N ARG A 49 -0.31 3.46 1.60
CA ARG A 49 0.60 3.95 0.55
C ARG A 49 1.61 2.89 0.14
N THR A 50 2.25 2.22 1.09
CA THR A 50 3.20 1.15 0.79
C THR A 50 2.54 0.03 0.00
N PHE A 51 1.42 -0.51 0.48
CA PHE A 51 0.72 -1.58 -0.22
C PHE A 51 0.21 -1.16 -1.61
N MET A 52 -0.22 0.08 -1.76
CA MET A 52 -0.66 0.62 -3.04
C MET A 52 0.50 0.75 -4.05
N CYS A 53 1.69 1.15 -3.61
CA CYS A 53 2.86 1.21 -4.48
C CYS A 53 3.20 -0.20 -5.02
N PHE A 54 3.20 -1.21 -4.16
CA PHE A 54 3.47 -2.59 -4.59
C PHE A 54 2.31 -3.22 -5.38
N ASP A 55 1.07 -2.80 -5.16
CA ASP A 55 -0.06 -3.16 -6.02
C ASP A 55 0.15 -2.69 -7.47
N VAL A 56 0.60 -1.45 -7.65
CA VAL A 56 0.90 -0.91 -8.99
C VAL A 56 2.08 -1.64 -9.65
N ILE A 57 3.13 -1.93 -8.91
CA ILE A 57 4.26 -2.73 -9.40
C ILE A 57 3.77 -4.12 -9.84
N TYR A 58 2.97 -4.78 -9.01
CA TYR A 58 2.37 -6.08 -9.29
C TYR A 58 1.51 -6.04 -10.54
N ARG A 59 0.59 -5.07 -10.63
CA ARG A 59 -0.28 -4.86 -11.79
C ARG A 59 0.52 -4.65 -13.08
N TYR A 60 1.52 -3.76 -13.06
CA TYR A 60 2.30 -3.46 -14.25
C TYR A 60 3.12 -4.65 -14.73
N LEU A 61 3.77 -5.38 -13.81
CA LEU A 61 4.49 -6.61 -14.17
C LEU A 61 3.58 -7.62 -14.87
N MET A 62 2.36 -7.82 -14.37
CA MET A 62 1.38 -8.71 -15.02
C MET A 62 0.90 -8.14 -16.36
N TYR A 63 0.66 -6.83 -16.44
CA TYR A 63 0.18 -6.17 -17.65
C TYR A 63 1.12 -6.33 -18.84
N ILE A 64 2.42 -6.29 -18.59
CA ILE A 64 3.43 -6.52 -19.65
C ILE A 64 3.76 -7.99 -19.90
N GLY A 65 3.16 -8.92 -19.13
CA GLY A 65 3.18 -10.34 -19.41
C GLY A 65 4.04 -11.22 -18.50
N TYR A 66 4.50 -10.72 -17.33
CA TYR A 66 5.10 -11.59 -16.31
C TYR A 66 4.02 -12.34 -15.52
N LYS A 67 4.36 -13.56 -15.11
CA LYS A 67 3.62 -14.32 -14.08
C LYS A 67 4.23 -13.98 -12.73
N VAL A 68 3.49 -13.27 -11.88
CA VAL A 68 4.01 -12.81 -10.59
C VAL A 68 3.43 -13.66 -9.46
N ARG A 69 4.31 -14.21 -8.62
CA ARG A 69 3.94 -14.78 -7.33
C ARG A 69 4.21 -13.73 -6.26
N TYR A 70 3.14 -13.06 -5.84
CA TYR A 70 3.20 -12.04 -4.80
C TYR A 70 2.85 -12.66 -3.45
N VAL A 71 3.78 -12.58 -2.50
CA VAL A 71 3.61 -13.04 -1.11
C VAL A 71 3.65 -11.84 -0.18
N ARG A 72 2.68 -11.76 0.74
CA ARG A 72 2.62 -10.76 1.79
C ARG A 72 2.18 -11.44 3.08
N ASN A 73 2.94 -11.27 4.15
CA ASN A 73 2.62 -11.91 5.42
C ASN A 73 1.58 -11.13 6.24
N ILE A 74 1.02 -11.84 7.23
CA ILE A 74 0.33 -11.27 8.38
C ILE A 74 1.20 -11.54 9.61
N THR A 75 1.68 -10.47 10.25
CA THR A 75 2.38 -10.55 11.54
C THR A 75 1.35 -10.65 12.65
N ASP A 76 1.15 -11.85 13.14
CA ASP A 76 0.16 -12.19 14.16
C ASP A 76 0.78 -12.66 15.49
N VAL A 77 2.11 -12.53 15.65
CA VAL A 77 2.87 -12.84 16.87
C VAL A 77 4.25 -12.17 16.87
N GLY A 78 4.86 -12.03 18.03
CA GLY A 78 6.30 -11.76 18.17
C GLY A 78 6.72 -10.30 17.94
N HIS A 79 5.79 -9.38 17.72
CA HIS A 79 6.09 -7.96 17.56
C HIS A 79 5.92 -7.22 18.90
N LEU A 80 7.03 -7.01 19.59
CA LEU A 80 7.05 -6.38 20.90
C LEU A 80 6.94 -4.84 20.83
N GLU A 81 6.64 -4.22 21.95
CA GLU A 81 6.55 -2.76 22.06
C GLU A 81 7.89 -2.08 21.70
N ASN A 82 7.80 -0.86 21.16
CA ASN A 82 8.94 -0.04 20.74
C ASN A 82 9.86 -0.67 19.68
N ASP A 83 9.37 -1.73 18.97
CA ASP A 83 10.15 -2.48 17.98
C ASP A 83 11.48 -3.02 18.58
N ALA A 84 11.44 -3.37 19.86
CA ALA A 84 12.56 -3.85 20.66
C ALA A 84 12.45 -5.38 20.89
N ASP A 85 13.50 -5.96 21.47
CA ASP A 85 13.50 -7.38 21.88
C ASP A 85 12.89 -7.61 23.27
N GLU A 86 12.35 -6.56 23.90
CA GLU A 86 11.76 -6.58 25.24
C GLU A 86 10.48 -5.76 25.28
N GLY A 87 9.60 -6.10 26.22
CA GLY A 87 8.28 -5.49 26.35
C GLY A 87 7.16 -6.50 26.16
N GLU A 88 5.94 -6.02 26.22
CA GLU A 88 4.74 -6.84 25.98
C GLU A 88 4.52 -6.98 24.47
N ASP A 89 4.10 -8.15 24.01
CA ASP A 89 3.64 -8.35 22.64
C ASP A 89 2.43 -7.43 22.35
N LYS A 90 2.47 -6.72 21.22
CA LYS A 90 1.46 -5.71 20.84
C LYS A 90 0.06 -6.30 20.76
N ILE A 91 -0.07 -7.53 20.27
CA ILE A 91 -1.36 -8.24 20.14
C ILE A 91 -1.85 -8.68 21.51
N ALA A 92 -0.97 -9.31 22.32
CA ALA A 92 -1.29 -9.75 23.66
C ALA A 92 -1.71 -8.57 24.56
N LYS A 93 -1.00 -7.44 24.47
CA LYS A 93 -1.36 -6.22 25.19
C LYS A 93 -2.74 -5.72 24.77
N LYS A 94 -3.05 -5.67 23.48
CA LYS A 94 -4.34 -5.22 22.96
C LYS A 94 -5.46 -6.14 23.44
N ALA A 95 -5.26 -7.46 23.36
CA ALA A 95 -6.21 -8.48 23.82
C ALA A 95 -6.52 -8.31 25.30
N ARG A 96 -5.49 -8.18 26.13
CA ARG A 96 -5.65 -7.95 27.58
C ARG A 96 -6.45 -6.67 27.89
N LEU A 97 -6.15 -5.56 27.20
CA LEU A 97 -6.86 -4.29 27.39
C LEU A 97 -8.33 -4.35 26.97
N GLN A 98 -8.66 -5.18 25.98
CA GLN A 98 -10.03 -5.36 25.49
C GLN A 98 -10.75 -6.57 26.11
N GLN A 99 -10.08 -7.34 26.97
CA GLN A 99 -10.60 -8.58 27.56
C GLN A 99 -11.00 -9.63 26.50
N LEU A 100 -10.17 -9.75 25.45
CA LEU A 100 -10.34 -10.69 24.33
C LEU A 100 -9.16 -11.66 24.30
N GLU A 101 -9.31 -12.75 23.54
CA GLU A 101 -8.20 -13.63 23.20
C GLU A 101 -7.32 -13.01 22.08
N PRO A 102 -5.99 -13.24 22.07
CA PRO A 102 -5.11 -12.69 21.04
C PRO A 102 -5.59 -12.97 19.62
N MET A 103 -6.10 -14.18 19.35
CA MET A 103 -6.57 -14.56 18.01
C MET A 103 -7.89 -13.87 17.62
N GLU A 104 -8.70 -13.38 18.56
CA GLU A 104 -9.84 -12.52 18.24
C GLU A 104 -9.38 -11.15 17.73
N ILE A 105 -8.33 -10.58 18.35
CA ILE A 105 -7.68 -9.35 17.90
C ILE A 105 -7.11 -9.53 16.49
N VAL A 106 -6.35 -10.61 16.28
CA VAL A 106 -5.79 -10.96 14.97
C VAL A 106 -6.88 -11.04 13.89
N GLN A 107 -7.97 -11.77 14.16
CA GLN A 107 -9.08 -11.94 13.23
C GLN A 107 -9.77 -10.60 12.90
N GLN A 108 -10.04 -9.80 13.92
CA GLN A 108 -10.69 -8.49 13.76
C GLN A 108 -9.87 -7.57 12.84
N TYR A 109 -8.58 -7.38 13.16
CA TYR A 109 -7.75 -6.42 12.41
C TYR A 109 -7.31 -6.96 11.05
N THR A 110 -7.19 -8.27 10.88
CA THR A 110 -6.96 -8.89 9.56
C THR A 110 -8.15 -8.64 8.64
N ASN A 111 -9.38 -8.86 9.12
CA ASN A 111 -10.59 -8.58 8.33
C ASN A 111 -10.71 -7.08 8.00
N GLY A 112 -10.42 -6.21 8.97
CA GLY A 112 -10.40 -4.75 8.76
C GLY A 112 -9.36 -4.34 7.72
N PHE A 113 -8.17 -4.94 7.77
CA PHE A 113 -7.12 -4.73 6.78
C PHE A 113 -7.56 -5.11 5.36
N HIS A 114 -8.10 -6.31 5.17
CA HIS A 114 -8.59 -6.74 3.87
C HIS A 114 -9.70 -5.83 3.34
N HIS A 115 -10.66 -5.46 4.21
CA HIS A 115 -11.72 -4.55 3.82
C HIS A 115 -11.19 -3.19 3.31
N VAL A 116 -10.18 -2.63 3.98
CA VAL A 116 -9.54 -1.40 3.53
C VAL A 116 -8.83 -1.59 2.18
N LEU A 117 -8.12 -2.70 1.98
CA LEU A 117 -7.47 -2.98 0.69
C LEU A 117 -8.49 -3.06 -0.45
N ASP A 118 -9.63 -3.72 -0.22
CA ASP A 118 -10.72 -3.84 -1.20
C ASP A 118 -11.30 -2.45 -1.55
N GLN A 119 -11.52 -1.58 -0.55
CA GLN A 119 -11.98 -0.21 -0.78
C GLN A 119 -11.04 0.58 -1.70
N PHE A 120 -9.74 0.41 -1.55
CA PHE A 120 -8.73 1.03 -2.41
C PHE A 120 -8.49 0.28 -3.73
N ASN A 121 -9.23 -0.78 -4.03
CA ASN A 121 -9.07 -1.63 -5.21
C ASN A 121 -7.65 -2.21 -5.33
N LEU A 122 -7.04 -2.66 -4.23
CA LEU A 122 -5.81 -3.41 -4.29
C LEU A 122 -6.09 -4.86 -4.70
N MET A 123 -5.25 -5.41 -5.55
CA MET A 123 -5.40 -6.80 -5.96
C MET A 123 -5.07 -7.77 -4.82
N PRO A 124 -5.76 -8.92 -4.75
CA PRO A 124 -5.38 -9.97 -3.83
C PRO A 124 -3.98 -10.48 -4.16
N VAL A 125 -3.19 -10.77 -3.13
CA VAL A 125 -1.87 -11.38 -3.28
C VAL A 125 -1.99 -12.86 -3.59
N SER A 126 -0.94 -13.48 -4.13
CA SER A 126 -0.96 -14.92 -4.46
C SER A 126 -1.00 -15.81 -3.21
N ILE A 127 -0.26 -15.40 -2.16
CA ILE A 127 -0.16 -16.14 -0.90
C ILE A 127 -0.04 -15.12 0.24
N GLU A 128 -0.86 -15.28 1.28
CA GLU A 128 -0.81 -14.44 2.48
C GLU A 128 -0.62 -15.30 3.73
N PRO A 129 0.64 -15.67 4.05
CA PRO A 129 0.95 -16.52 5.19
C PRO A 129 0.94 -15.75 6.50
N SER A 130 0.58 -16.40 7.62
CA SER A 130 0.73 -15.86 8.97
C SER A 130 1.97 -16.37 9.67
N ALA A 131 2.54 -15.58 10.57
CA ALA A 131 3.71 -15.95 11.36
C ALA A 131 3.40 -17.17 12.26
N THR A 132 2.21 -17.20 12.89
CA THR A 132 1.78 -18.36 13.73
C THR A 132 1.62 -19.65 12.93
N GLY A 133 1.26 -19.55 11.64
CA GLY A 133 1.17 -20.71 10.74
C GLY A 133 2.53 -21.31 10.34
N HIS A 134 3.65 -20.67 10.71
CA HIS A 134 5.00 -21.04 10.27
C HIS A 134 6.00 -21.21 11.43
N ILE A 135 5.50 -21.53 12.62
CA ILE A 135 6.33 -21.69 13.81
C ILE A 135 7.38 -22.80 13.64
N MET A 136 7.03 -23.91 13.00
CA MET A 136 7.96 -25.04 12.80
C MET A 136 9.13 -24.63 11.91
N GLU A 137 8.85 -23.94 10.82
CA GLU A 137 9.88 -23.46 9.90
C GLU A 137 10.75 -22.37 10.54
N GLN A 138 10.18 -21.56 11.41
CA GLN A 138 10.94 -20.57 12.19
C GLN A 138 11.89 -21.24 13.17
N ILE A 139 11.43 -22.25 13.89
CA ILE A 139 12.29 -23.06 14.79
C ILE A 139 13.42 -23.73 14.00
N GLU A 140 13.12 -24.29 12.83
CA GLU A 140 14.12 -24.91 11.95
C GLU A 140 15.17 -23.91 11.50
N MET A 141 14.77 -22.71 11.08
CA MET A 141 15.71 -21.66 10.68
C MET A 141 16.59 -21.21 11.84
N VAL A 142 16.05 -21.04 13.05
CA VAL A 142 16.84 -20.72 14.24
C VAL A 142 17.86 -21.80 14.52
N GLN A 143 17.47 -23.09 14.41
CA GLN A 143 18.40 -24.20 14.57
C GLN A 143 19.54 -24.18 13.54
N ASN A 144 19.22 -23.83 12.28
CA ASN A 144 20.23 -23.69 11.24
C ASN A 144 21.20 -22.53 11.53
N LEU A 145 20.70 -21.40 12.03
CA LEU A 145 21.54 -20.29 12.46
C LEU A 145 22.50 -20.67 13.60
N ILE A 146 22.03 -21.44 14.58
CA ILE A 146 22.86 -21.97 15.66
C ILE A 146 23.91 -22.92 15.11
N ASN A 147 23.52 -23.89 14.28
CA ASN A 147 24.41 -24.88 13.69
C ASN A 147 25.52 -24.24 12.84
N ASN A 148 25.19 -23.18 12.11
CA ASN A 148 26.13 -22.37 11.33
C ASN A 148 26.95 -21.41 12.20
N GLY A 149 26.58 -21.29 13.48
CA GLY A 149 27.28 -20.52 14.48
C GLY A 149 27.01 -19.01 14.41
N TYR A 150 25.94 -18.56 13.75
CA TYR A 150 25.51 -17.17 13.70
C TYR A 150 24.45 -16.83 14.74
N ALA A 151 23.99 -17.81 15.52
CA ALA A 151 23.12 -17.56 16.66
C ALA A 151 23.60 -18.33 17.89
N TYR A 152 23.18 -17.88 19.08
CA TYR A 152 23.52 -18.48 20.36
C TYR A 152 22.34 -18.46 21.32
N GLU A 153 22.24 -19.47 22.17
CA GLU A 153 21.23 -19.55 23.22
C GLU A 153 21.74 -18.93 24.52
N ILE A 154 20.87 -18.18 25.21
CA ILE A 154 21.04 -17.75 26.59
C ILE A 154 19.68 -17.81 27.30
N ASN A 155 19.60 -18.51 28.42
CA ASN A 155 18.44 -18.56 29.32
C ASN A 155 17.11 -18.96 28.63
N GLY A 156 17.16 -19.72 27.51
CA GLY A 156 16.00 -20.14 26.73
C GLY A 156 15.58 -19.15 25.66
N SER A 157 16.29 -18.04 25.48
CA SER A 157 16.19 -17.16 24.31
C SER A 157 17.34 -17.42 23.35
N VAL A 158 17.13 -17.16 22.05
CA VAL A 158 18.18 -17.28 21.02
C VAL A 158 18.38 -15.94 20.34
N TYR A 159 19.62 -15.51 20.28
CA TYR A 159 20.01 -14.23 19.68
C TYR A 159 20.92 -14.46 18.48
N PHE A 160 20.77 -13.61 17.45
CA PHE A 160 21.67 -13.57 16.31
C PHE A 160 22.95 -12.80 16.70
N ASP A 161 24.12 -13.37 16.42
CA ASP A 161 25.45 -12.81 16.71
C ASP A 161 25.88 -11.88 15.57
N VAL A 162 25.46 -10.60 15.66
CA VAL A 162 25.74 -9.60 14.62
C VAL A 162 27.24 -9.38 14.46
N SER A 163 28.00 -9.33 15.56
CA SER A 163 29.45 -9.11 15.50
C SER A 163 30.20 -10.23 14.79
N LYS A 164 29.74 -11.47 14.92
CA LYS A 164 30.31 -12.61 14.19
C LYS A 164 29.94 -12.59 12.71
N TYR A 165 28.67 -12.27 12.42
CA TYR A 165 28.19 -12.16 11.05
C TYR A 165 28.91 -11.04 10.29
N ASP A 166 29.09 -9.86 10.89
CA ASP A 166 29.71 -8.70 10.26
C ASP A 166 31.16 -8.98 9.80
N LYS A 167 31.91 -9.74 10.58
CA LYS A 167 33.29 -10.13 10.20
C LYS A 167 33.36 -10.89 8.86
N ALA A 168 32.29 -11.54 8.46
CA ALA A 168 32.25 -12.36 7.26
C ALA A 168 31.43 -11.74 6.11
N HIS A 169 30.38 -10.94 6.43
CA HIS A 169 29.30 -10.61 5.48
C HIS A 169 28.90 -9.13 5.44
N ASN A 170 29.50 -8.25 6.22
CA ASN A 170 29.19 -6.82 6.29
C ASN A 170 27.70 -6.54 6.66
N TYR A 171 27.41 -6.45 7.96
CA TYR A 171 26.11 -6.05 8.47
C TYR A 171 25.90 -4.54 8.22
N GLY A 172 24.75 -4.16 7.69
CA GLY A 172 24.48 -2.77 7.29
C GLY A 172 24.63 -2.52 5.79
N LYS A 173 24.81 -3.57 4.98
CA LYS A 173 25.02 -3.42 3.53
C LYS A 173 23.81 -2.82 2.79
N LEU A 174 22.59 -3.01 3.28
CA LEU A 174 21.36 -2.43 2.72
C LEU A 174 21.14 -0.99 3.22
N SER A 175 21.32 -0.78 4.51
CA SER A 175 21.03 0.50 5.17
C SER A 175 22.16 1.53 5.04
N GLY A 176 23.36 1.10 4.66
CA GLY A 176 24.57 1.91 4.65
C GLY A 176 25.11 2.26 6.06
N ARG A 177 24.55 1.64 7.12
CA ARG A 177 24.98 1.89 8.50
C ARG A 177 26.22 1.08 8.84
N LYS A 178 27.10 1.69 9.61
CA LYS A 178 28.33 1.03 10.10
C LYS A 178 28.07 0.44 11.48
N ILE A 179 28.64 -0.74 11.72
CA ILE A 179 28.45 -1.48 12.97
C ILE A 179 29.00 -0.68 14.17
N GLU A 180 30.11 0.06 13.99
CA GLU A 180 30.70 0.89 15.03
C GLU A 180 29.73 1.98 15.49
N GLU A 181 29.07 2.67 14.54
CA GLU A 181 28.07 3.70 14.82
C GLU A 181 26.83 3.11 15.54
N LEU A 182 26.45 1.87 15.20
CA LEU A 182 25.37 1.15 15.86
C LEU A 182 25.73 0.75 17.29
N MET A 183 26.98 0.35 17.52
CA MET A 183 27.48 0.02 18.86
C MET A 183 27.57 1.26 19.79
N GLU A 184 27.96 2.42 19.23
CA GLU A 184 28.03 3.69 19.97
C GLU A 184 26.64 4.30 20.24
N SER A 185 25.74 4.24 19.25
CA SER A 185 24.38 4.80 19.32
C SER A 185 23.40 3.92 20.08
N GLY A 186 23.81 2.71 20.47
CA GLY A 186 22.99 1.75 21.18
C GLY A 186 22.34 2.40 22.39
N ARG A 187 21.02 2.72 22.28
CA ARG A 187 20.22 3.24 23.38
C ARG A 187 20.43 2.33 24.58
N SER A 188 20.83 2.89 25.70
CA SER A 188 20.82 2.20 26.97
C SER A 188 19.37 1.86 27.33
N LEU A 189 18.87 0.77 26.79
CA LEU A 189 17.64 0.15 27.25
C LEU A 189 18.02 -0.66 28.49
N ASP A 190 17.44 -0.35 29.61
CA ASP A 190 17.72 -0.85 30.95
C ASP A 190 17.44 -2.35 31.16
N SER A 191 17.73 -3.23 30.22
CA SER A 191 17.53 -4.68 30.39
C SER A 191 18.27 -5.55 29.37
N GLN A 192 19.44 -5.11 28.89
CA GLN A 192 20.25 -5.81 27.88
C GLN A 192 21.30 -6.77 28.48
N ASP A 193 21.16 -7.17 29.74
CA ASP A 193 22.16 -8.01 30.43
C ASP A 193 22.31 -9.43 29.89
N GLU A 194 21.37 -9.90 29.06
CA GLU A 194 21.42 -11.25 28.50
C GLU A 194 22.18 -11.36 27.17
N LYS A 195 22.30 -10.28 26.40
CA LYS A 195 22.95 -10.32 25.07
C LYS A 195 24.47 -10.23 25.19
N ARG A 196 25.20 -10.94 24.31
CA ARG A 196 26.66 -10.79 24.20
C ARG A 196 27.07 -9.40 23.74
N ASN A 197 26.31 -8.85 22.76
CA ASN A 197 26.51 -7.49 22.25
C ASN A 197 25.14 -6.76 22.16
N LYS A 198 25.16 -5.46 22.38
CA LYS A 198 23.93 -4.63 22.35
C LYS A 198 23.18 -4.66 21.01
N ILE A 199 23.93 -4.87 19.91
CA ILE A 199 23.38 -4.90 18.55
C ILE A 199 22.80 -6.27 18.14
N ASP A 200 23.05 -7.33 18.95
CA ASP A 200 22.48 -8.64 18.70
C ASP A 200 20.95 -8.55 18.83
N PHE A 201 20.21 -9.28 18.01
CA PHE A 201 18.77 -9.25 18.02
C PHE A 201 18.17 -10.65 18.23
N ALA A 202 16.98 -10.70 18.82
CA ALA A 202 16.33 -11.95 19.13
C ALA A 202 15.80 -12.61 17.85
N VAL A 203 16.06 -13.90 17.69
CA VAL A 203 15.44 -14.78 16.69
C VAL A 203 14.43 -15.74 17.34
N TRP A 204 14.58 -16.02 18.65
CA TRP A 204 13.60 -16.71 19.48
C TRP A 204 13.65 -16.14 20.89
N LYS A 205 12.49 -15.77 21.44
CA LYS A 205 12.38 -15.24 22.81
C LYS A 205 11.71 -16.24 23.71
N LYS A 206 12.29 -16.45 24.89
CA LYS A 206 11.67 -17.19 25.99
C LYS A 206 10.37 -16.49 26.39
N ALA A 207 9.28 -17.22 26.45
CA ALA A 207 8.00 -16.72 26.93
C ALA A 207 7.98 -16.55 28.45
N SER A 208 7.40 -15.46 28.94
CA SER A 208 7.04 -15.36 30.36
C SER A 208 5.88 -16.32 30.69
N PRO A 209 5.69 -16.69 31.97
CA PRO A 209 4.56 -17.55 32.35
C PRO A 209 3.18 -16.98 31.97
N THR A 210 3.08 -15.68 31.81
CA THR A 210 1.84 -14.96 31.45
C THR A 210 1.68 -14.76 29.95
N HIS A 211 2.71 -15.06 29.14
CA HIS A 211 2.65 -14.90 27.69
C HIS A 211 1.79 -16.02 27.08
N ILE A 212 0.67 -15.64 26.44
CA ILE A 212 -0.32 -16.59 25.94
C ILE A 212 0.16 -17.25 24.67
N MET A 213 0.71 -16.47 23.71
CA MET A 213 1.14 -16.95 22.39
C MET A 213 2.56 -17.49 22.46
N ARG A 214 2.72 -18.73 22.89
CA ARG A 214 4.00 -19.42 23.07
C ARG A 214 3.95 -20.86 22.56
N TRP A 215 5.09 -21.34 22.10
CA TRP A 215 5.24 -22.67 21.54
C TRP A 215 6.46 -23.38 22.12
N ASN A 216 6.40 -24.70 22.14
CA ASN A 216 7.53 -25.53 22.54
C ASN A 216 8.62 -25.46 21.47
N SER A 217 9.86 -25.29 21.91
CA SER A 217 11.04 -25.32 21.06
C SER A 217 12.17 -26.10 21.73
N PRO A 218 13.29 -26.41 21.02
CA PRO A 218 14.47 -27.00 21.64
C PRO A 218 15.07 -26.20 22.81
N TRP A 219 14.77 -24.89 22.87
CA TRP A 219 15.29 -23.95 23.88
C TRP A 219 14.26 -23.69 25.02
N GLY A 220 13.09 -24.31 24.95
CA GLY A 220 11.99 -24.15 25.88
C GLY A 220 10.78 -23.46 25.26
N GLU A 221 9.80 -23.12 26.10
CA GLU A 221 8.60 -22.36 25.68
C GLU A 221 8.98 -20.93 25.29
N GLY A 222 8.59 -20.51 24.10
CA GLY A 222 8.91 -19.20 23.56
C GLY A 222 8.11 -18.81 22.32
N PHE A 223 8.54 -17.77 21.68
CA PHE A 223 7.94 -17.24 20.45
C PHE A 223 9.03 -16.67 19.53
N PRO A 224 8.78 -16.58 18.20
CA PRO A 224 9.77 -16.08 17.25
C PRO A 224 10.04 -14.59 17.41
N GLY A 225 11.24 -14.15 17.08
CA GLY A 225 11.58 -12.74 16.92
C GLY A 225 10.94 -12.16 15.64
N TRP A 226 10.55 -10.90 15.69
CA TRP A 226 9.81 -10.21 14.62
C TRP A 226 10.49 -10.28 13.23
N HIS A 227 11.82 -10.21 13.16
CA HIS A 227 12.53 -10.20 11.87
C HIS A 227 12.61 -11.59 11.21
N LEU A 228 12.39 -12.66 11.96
CA LEU A 228 12.54 -14.02 11.47
C LEU A 228 11.38 -14.45 10.56
N GLU A 229 10.19 -13.99 10.82
CA GLU A 229 8.97 -14.40 10.12
C GLU A 229 9.04 -14.15 8.62
N CYS A 230 9.45 -12.95 8.20
CA CYS A 230 9.53 -12.57 6.79
C CYS A 230 10.62 -13.39 6.07
N THR A 231 11.77 -13.61 6.71
CA THR A 231 12.83 -14.45 6.16
C THR A 231 12.35 -15.87 5.91
N VAL A 232 11.64 -16.46 6.87
CA VAL A 232 11.12 -17.83 6.78
C VAL A 232 10.03 -17.94 5.71
N MET A 233 9.05 -17.06 5.74
CA MET A 233 7.91 -17.15 4.83
C MET A 233 8.30 -16.81 3.38
N SER A 234 9.20 -15.83 3.18
CA SER A 234 9.74 -15.56 1.83
C SER A 234 10.50 -16.75 1.27
N THR A 235 11.40 -17.33 2.06
CA THR A 235 12.17 -18.53 1.67
C THR A 235 11.26 -19.71 1.33
N LYS A 236 10.23 -19.97 2.14
CA LYS A 236 9.29 -21.07 1.93
C LYS A 236 8.53 -20.98 0.63
N TYR A 237 8.05 -19.79 0.27
CA TYR A 237 7.15 -19.62 -0.87
C TYR A 237 7.84 -19.15 -2.15
N LEU A 238 8.99 -18.50 -2.04
CA LEU A 238 9.73 -17.94 -3.18
C LEU A 238 11.10 -18.58 -3.40
N GLY A 239 11.57 -19.39 -2.44
CA GLY A 239 12.90 -20.00 -2.48
C GLY A 239 13.96 -19.18 -1.73
N GLU A 240 15.18 -19.74 -1.66
CA GLU A 240 16.31 -19.13 -0.94
C GLU A 240 16.78 -17.80 -1.56
N SER A 241 16.47 -17.58 -2.83
CA SER A 241 16.69 -16.31 -3.54
C SER A 241 15.53 -16.03 -4.47
N PHE A 242 15.01 -14.81 -4.45
CA PHE A 242 13.88 -14.34 -5.27
C PHE A 242 14.09 -12.95 -5.83
N ASP A 243 13.17 -12.45 -6.64
CA ASP A 243 13.41 -11.25 -7.45
C ASP A 243 13.28 -9.97 -6.66
N ILE A 244 12.13 -9.69 -6.05
CA ILE A 244 11.78 -8.39 -5.46
C ILE A 244 11.37 -8.57 -4.00
N HIS A 245 12.02 -7.81 -3.11
CA HIS A 245 11.56 -7.63 -1.74
C HIS A 245 11.20 -6.16 -1.52
N GLY A 246 10.05 -5.91 -0.92
CA GLY A 246 9.52 -4.58 -0.74
C GLY A 246 8.99 -4.27 0.65
N GLY A 247 8.96 -2.96 0.96
CA GLY A 247 8.40 -2.44 2.20
C GLY A 247 8.48 -0.92 2.27
N GLY A 248 8.16 -0.34 3.42
CA GLY A 248 8.41 1.07 3.71
C GLY A 248 9.89 1.35 3.98
N MET A 249 10.32 2.60 3.79
CA MET A 249 11.70 3.02 4.11
C MET A 249 12.08 2.82 5.57
N ASP A 250 11.12 2.78 6.47
CA ASP A 250 11.29 2.48 7.90
C ASP A 250 11.73 1.04 8.16
N LEU A 251 11.43 0.11 7.25
CA LEU A 251 11.84 -1.28 7.35
C LEU A 251 13.28 -1.55 6.87
N VAL A 252 13.90 -0.61 6.13
CA VAL A 252 15.30 -0.78 5.66
C VAL A 252 16.21 -1.16 6.82
N PHE A 253 16.05 -0.49 7.97
CA PHE A 253 16.75 -0.81 9.19
C PHE A 253 15.84 -0.64 10.42
N PRO A 254 15.79 -1.63 11.32
CA PRO A 254 16.63 -2.85 11.34
C PRO A 254 16.06 -4.03 10.54
N HIS A 255 14.77 -4.02 10.16
CA HIS A 255 14.02 -5.23 9.75
C HIS A 255 14.63 -5.95 8.55
N HIS A 256 14.73 -5.31 7.39
CA HIS A 256 15.27 -5.93 6.17
C HIS A 256 16.77 -6.23 6.27
N GLU A 257 17.54 -5.44 7.02
CA GLU A 257 18.94 -5.74 7.30
C GLU A 257 19.07 -7.04 8.11
N CYS A 258 18.20 -7.25 9.10
CA CYS A 258 18.13 -8.49 9.88
C CYS A 258 17.72 -9.69 9.01
N GLU A 259 16.77 -9.51 8.09
CA GLU A 259 16.36 -10.57 7.15
C GLU A 259 17.53 -11.02 6.25
N ILE A 260 18.30 -10.07 5.72
CA ILE A 260 19.51 -10.38 4.95
C ILE A 260 20.48 -11.21 5.79
N ALA A 261 20.73 -10.76 7.04
CA ALA A 261 21.66 -11.46 7.92
C ALA A 261 21.18 -12.88 8.27
N GLN A 262 19.90 -13.05 8.56
CA GLN A 262 19.28 -14.37 8.84
C GLN A 262 19.35 -15.27 7.62
N SER A 263 19.03 -14.78 6.43
CA SER A 263 19.05 -15.55 5.21
C SER A 263 20.47 -16.04 4.87
N ILE A 264 21.44 -15.15 4.85
CA ILE A 264 22.84 -15.50 4.58
C ILE A 264 23.39 -16.40 5.69
N GLY A 265 23.08 -16.09 6.95
CA GLY A 265 23.52 -16.90 8.10
C GLY A 265 22.95 -18.32 8.07
N SER A 266 21.75 -18.52 7.56
CA SER A 266 21.12 -19.85 7.50
C SER A 266 21.45 -20.63 6.23
N THR A 267 21.51 -19.98 5.06
CA THR A 267 21.63 -20.64 3.74
C THR A 267 22.95 -20.32 3.01
N GLY A 268 23.67 -19.29 3.41
CA GLY A 268 24.84 -18.78 2.71
C GLY A 268 24.55 -17.97 1.44
N LYS A 269 23.27 -17.65 1.16
CA LYS A 269 22.85 -16.96 -0.06
C LYS A 269 22.20 -15.61 0.23
N ASP A 270 22.44 -14.65 -0.66
CA ASP A 270 21.67 -13.41 -0.69
C ASP A 270 20.20 -13.72 -1.04
N PRO A 271 19.22 -13.28 -0.23
CA PRO A 271 17.82 -13.66 -0.42
C PRO A 271 17.17 -12.97 -1.60
N VAL A 272 17.60 -11.77 -1.96
CA VAL A 272 16.83 -10.89 -2.84
C VAL A 272 17.72 -10.21 -3.87
N LYS A 273 17.26 -10.19 -5.11
CA LYS A 273 17.97 -9.54 -6.19
C LYS A 273 17.73 -8.02 -6.21
N TYR A 274 16.48 -7.57 -5.93
CA TYR A 274 16.09 -6.17 -5.96
C TYR A 274 15.32 -5.78 -4.71
N TRP A 275 15.84 -4.82 -3.96
CA TRP A 275 15.20 -4.23 -2.78
C TRP A 275 14.52 -2.92 -3.17
N LEU A 276 13.20 -2.86 -3.01
CA LEU A 276 12.41 -1.68 -3.33
C LEU A 276 11.75 -1.12 -2.07
N HIS A 277 11.86 0.19 -1.87
CA HIS A 277 11.28 0.82 -0.68
C HIS A 277 10.40 2.02 -1.05
N SER A 278 9.16 2.01 -0.55
CA SER A 278 8.28 3.17 -0.64
C SER A 278 8.66 4.21 0.42
N ASN A 279 8.70 5.48 0.02
CA ASN A 279 9.05 6.56 0.95
C ASN A 279 7.83 6.93 1.82
N MET A 280 8.11 7.66 2.91
CA MET A 280 7.10 8.02 3.92
C MET A 280 6.08 9.03 3.38
N LEU A 281 4.95 9.08 4.07
CA LEU A 281 3.92 10.11 3.92
C LEU A 281 4.09 11.14 5.03
N THR A 282 4.08 12.42 4.65
CA THR A 282 4.02 13.54 5.58
C THR A 282 2.62 14.18 5.54
N VAL A 283 2.29 14.96 6.54
CA VAL A 283 1.03 15.70 6.64
C VAL A 283 1.37 17.16 6.92
N ASN A 284 1.05 18.05 5.98
CA ASN A 284 1.40 19.46 6.05
C ASN A 284 2.90 19.68 6.35
N GLY A 285 3.76 18.93 5.66
CA GLY A 285 5.22 18.97 5.80
C GLY A 285 5.79 18.29 7.06
N GLN A 286 4.95 17.70 7.91
CA GLN A 286 5.37 17.05 9.15
C GLN A 286 5.24 15.53 9.05
N LYS A 287 6.09 14.80 9.75
CA LYS A 287 5.97 13.34 9.87
C LYS A 287 4.60 12.97 10.46
N MET A 288 3.89 12.06 9.80
CA MET A 288 2.64 11.53 10.33
C MET A 288 2.91 10.71 11.59
N SER A 289 2.22 11.02 12.69
CA SER A 289 2.29 10.25 13.94
C SER A 289 1.03 10.39 14.78
N LYS A 290 0.69 9.35 15.54
CA LYS A 290 -0.44 9.38 16.48
C LYS A 290 -0.26 10.42 17.58
N SER A 291 0.97 10.65 18.05
CA SER A 291 1.27 11.62 19.10
C SER A 291 1.10 13.07 18.68
N LEU A 292 1.22 13.37 17.38
CA LEU A 292 0.97 14.69 16.82
C LEU A 292 -0.50 14.92 16.40
N GLY A 293 -1.37 13.93 16.55
CA GLY A 293 -2.78 14.02 16.14
C GLY A 293 -2.99 14.16 14.63
N ASN A 294 -1.94 13.97 13.81
CA ASN A 294 -1.99 14.09 12.35
C ASN A 294 -1.97 12.74 11.63
N SER A 295 -2.38 11.66 12.32
CA SER A 295 -2.45 10.31 11.76
C SER A 295 -3.85 10.04 11.22
N PHE A 296 -3.96 9.64 9.97
CA PHE A 296 -5.24 9.34 9.34
C PHE A 296 -5.50 7.85 9.24
N LEU A 297 -6.69 7.46 9.68
CA LEU A 297 -7.27 6.15 9.35
C LEU A 297 -8.12 6.27 8.08
N PRO A 298 -8.19 5.23 7.24
CA PRO A 298 -8.96 5.27 6.00
C PRO A 298 -10.43 5.70 6.18
N HIS A 299 -11.12 5.20 7.20
CA HIS A 299 -12.51 5.55 7.46
C HIS A 299 -12.69 7.06 7.76
N GLN A 300 -11.72 7.71 8.43
CA GLN A 300 -11.75 9.15 8.69
C GLN A 300 -11.63 9.97 7.39
N LEU A 301 -10.82 9.48 6.45
CA LEU A 301 -10.72 10.09 5.11
C LEU A 301 -12.03 9.98 4.35
N PHE A 302 -12.70 8.84 4.43
CA PHE A 302 -13.93 8.60 3.69
C PHE A 302 -15.12 9.36 4.29
N SER A 303 -15.21 9.44 5.62
CA SER A 303 -16.27 10.21 6.30
C SER A 303 -15.99 11.71 6.37
N GLY A 304 -14.73 12.13 6.30
CA GLY A 304 -14.32 13.51 6.59
C GLY A 304 -14.23 13.83 8.10
N ASP A 305 -14.35 12.82 8.97
CA ASP A 305 -14.30 12.98 10.42
C ASP A 305 -12.86 13.11 10.94
N HIS A 306 -12.23 14.22 10.60
CA HIS A 306 -10.89 14.58 11.07
C HIS A 306 -10.69 16.10 10.97
N GLU A 307 -10.09 16.72 12.01
CA GLU A 307 -9.89 18.17 12.12
C GLU A 307 -9.15 18.83 10.93
N LEU A 308 -8.33 18.07 10.21
CA LEU A 308 -7.56 18.54 9.05
C LEU A 308 -8.29 18.34 7.72
N LEU A 309 -9.56 17.93 7.72
CA LEU A 309 -10.36 17.69 6.51
C LEU A 309 -11.59 18.58 6.49
N ASP A 310 -11.88 19.19 5.35
CA ASP A 310 -13.12 19.95 5.13
C ASP A 310 -14.31 19.04 4.79
N LYS A 311 -14.03 17.83 4.28
CA LYS A 311 -15.04 16.84 3.84
C LYS A 311 -14.46 15.45 3.72
N GLY A 312 -15.30 14.47 3.48
CA GLY A 312 -14.89 13.12 3.08
C GLY A 312 -14.38 13.07 1.64
N TYR A 313 -13.48 12.13 1.39
CA TYR A 313 -12.92 11.84 0.06
C TYR A 313 -13.06 10.36 -0.24
N SER A 314 -13.46 10.04 -1.45
CA SER A 314 -13.60 8.65 -1.86
C SER A 314 -12.27 7.89 -1.92
N PRO A 315 -12.28 6.56 -1.79
CA PRO A 315 -11.08 5.74 -1.90
C PRO A 315 -10.31 5.96 -3.20
N MET A 316 -11.00 6.14 -4.32
CA MET A 316 -10.36 6.37 -5.62
C MET A 316 -9.72 7.75 -5.75
N VAL A 317 -10.28 8.77 -5.13
CA VAL A 317 -9.64 10.10 -5.04
C VAL A 317 -8.33 10.00 -4.24
N VAL A 318 -8.33 9.28 -3.12
CA VAL A 318 -7.14 9.07 -2.30
C VAL A 318 -6.11 8.20 -3.04
N ARG A 319 -6.55 7.14 -3.74
CA ARG A 319 -5.67 6.34 -4.61
C ARG A 319 -5.03 7.21 -5.69
N PHE A 320 -5.83 8.00 -6.40
CA PHE A 320 -5.34 8.92 -7.44
C PHE A 320 -4.33 9.93 -6.87
N PHE A 321 -4.60 10.50 -5.70
CA PHE A 321 -3.66 11.39 -5.00
C PHE A 321 -2.31 10.70 -4.75
N MET A 322 -2.31 9.47 -4.23
CA MET A 322 -1.07 8.72 -3.95
C MET A 322 -0.25 8.44 -5.21
N LEU A 323 -0.91 8.22 -6.35
CA LEU A 323 -0.26 7.93 -7.64
C LEU A 323 0.37 9.15 -8.31
N GLN A 324 0.07 10.37 -7.85
CA GLN A 324 0.66 11.61 -8.36
C GLN A 324 2.13 11.79 -7.96
N SER A 325 2.65 10.99 -7.05
CA SER A 325 4.04 11.01 -6.60
C SER A 325 4.72 9.67 -6.87
N HIS A 326 5.99 9.71 -7.24
CA HIS A 326 6.80 8.51 -7.37
C HIS A 326 6.87 7.76 -6.03
N TYR A 327 6.86 6.43 -6.05
CA TYR A 327 6.85 5.62 -4.82
C TYR A 327 8.05 5.91 -3.89
N SER A 328 9.22 6.21 -4.45
CA SER A 328 10.43 6.51 -3.70
C SER A 328 10.54 7.97 -3.21
N SER A 329 9.58 8.83 -3.58
CA SER A 329 9.53 10.23 -3.13
C SER A 329 8.63 10.38 -1.91
N THR A 330 8.95 11.31 -1.02
CA THR A 330 8.02 11.70 0.05
C THR A 330 6.75 12.27 -0.55
N LEU A 331 5.60 11.86 -0.03
CA LEU A 331 4.29 12.39 -0.42
C LEU A 331 3.75 13.24 0.73
N ASP A 332 3.50 14.52 0.44
CA ASP A 332 2.89 15.41 1.43
C ASP A 332 1.37 15.44 1.28
N PHE A 333 0.69 15.10 2.34
CA PHE A 333 -0.77 15.03 2.41
C PHE A 333 -1.30 16.36 2.97
N SER A 334 -2.26 16.95 2.28
CA SER A 334 -3.04 18.09 2.76
C SER A 334 -4.45 18.04 2.19
N ASN A 335 -5.38 18.77 2.82
CA ASN A 335 -6.73 18.87 2.33
C ASN A 335 -6.79 19.51 0.94
N GLU A 336 -5.98 20.54 0.68
CA GLU A 336 -5.88 21.20 -0.63
C GLU A 336 -5.37 20.24 -1.72
N ALA A 337 -4.39 19.39 -1.38
CA ALA A 337 -3.86 18.40 -2.30
C ALA A 337 -4.92 17.34 -2.67
N LEU A 338 -5.75 16.92 -1.70
CA LEU A 338 -6.88 16.02 -1.96
C LEU A 338 -7.98 16.68 -2.82
N GLN A 339 -8.30 17.96 -2.59
CA GLN A 339 -9.25 18.71 -3.44
C GLN A 339 -8.74 18.82 -4.88
N ALA A 340 -7.43 19.05 -5.06
CA ALA A 340 -6.82 19.06 -6.39
C ALA A 340 -6.85 17.67 -7.04
N ALA A 341 -6.55 16.62 -6.27
CA ALA A 341 -6.61 15.25 -6.74
C ALA A 341 -8.03 14.83 -7.15
N GLU A 342 -9.06 15.24 -6.41
CA GLU A 342 -10.45 14.98 -6.77
C GLU A 342 -10.82 15.58 -8.14
N LYS A 343 -10.41 16.83 -8.40
CA LYS A 343 -10.62 17.47 -9.72
C LYS A 343 -9.89 16.71 -10.83
N GLY A 344 -8.66 16.27 -10.56
CA GLY A 344 -7.86 15.47 -11.49
C GLY A 344 -8.52 14.11 -11.78
N TYR A 345 -8.93 13.40 -10.75
CA TYR A 345 -9.64 12.13 -10.87
C TYR A 345 -10.93 12.24 -11.69
N LYS A 346 -11.79 13.24 -11.38
CA LYS A 346 -13.02 13.48 -12.12
C LYS A 346 -12.75 13.76 -13.61
N ARG A 347 -11.73 14.58 -13.92
CA ARG A 347 -11.33 14.86 -15.30
C ARG A 347 -10.84 13.60 -16.03
N LEU A 348 -10.06 12.76 -15.36
CA LEU A 348 -9.58 11.48 -15.94
C LEU A 348 -10.77 10.55 -16.24
N MET A 349 -11.70 10.41 -15.29
CA MET A 349 -12.90 9.58 -15.46
C MET A 349 -13.86 10.10 -16.53
N GLU A 350 -13.95 11.43 -16.75
CA GLU A 350 -14.65 11.96 -17.91
C GLU A 350 -14.03 11.50 -19.23
N GLY A 351 -12.70 11.59 -19.36
CA GLY A 351 -12.00 11.06 -20.52
C GLY A 351 -12.21 9.56 -20.73
N PHE A 352 -12.19 8.79 -19.65
CA PHE A 352 -12.48 7.36 -19.67
C PHE A 352 -13.90 7.06 -20.18
N LYS A 353 -14.91 7.80 -19.69
CA LYS A 353 -16.31 7.69 -20.19
C LYS A 353 -16.43 8.02 -21.68
N ILE A 354 -15.70 9.04 -22.13
CA ILE A 354 -15.68 9.40 -23.55
C ILE A 354 -15.10 8.25 -24.36
N SER A 355 -13.97 7.67 -23.94
CA SER A 355 -13.30 6.57 -24.66
C SER A 355 -14.20 5.35 -24.84
N ASN A 356 -15.07 5.05 -23.87
CA ASN A 356 -16.05 3.95 -23.95
C ASN A 356 -17.11 4.14 -25.05
N ASN A 357 -17.35 5.37 -25.48
CA ASN A 357 -18.41 5.71 -26.44
C ASN A 357 -17.87 6.08 -27.84
N LEU A 358 -16.54 6.29 -27.99
CA LEU A 358 -15.95 6.60 -29.27
C LEU A 358 -15.99 5.37 -30.19
N LYS A 359 -16.30 5.63 -31.46
CA LYS A 359 -16.32 4.58 -32.49
C LYS A 359 -15.48 5.05 -33.68
N HIS A 360 -14.60 4.17 -34.17
CA HIS A 360 -13.84 4.47 -35.38
C HIS A 360 -14.76 4.52 -36.60
N ASN A 361 -14.53 5.48 -37.47
CA ASN A 361 -15.15 5.60 -38.78
C ASN A 361 -14.04 5.86 -39.83
N SER A 362 -14.27 5.41 -41.05
CA SER A 362 -13.30 5.55 -42.15
C SER A 362 -13.13 7.01 -42.55
N GLY A 363 -11.88 7.41 -42.82
CA GLY A 363 -11.52 8.75 -43.29
C GLY A 363 -10.08 8.82 -43.77
N GLN A 364 -9.61 10.02 -44.01
CA GLN A 364 -8.22 10.26 -44.39
C GLN A 364 -7.37 10.34 -43.13
N THR A 365 -6.34 9.49 -43.05
CA THR A 365 -5.39 9.49 -41.92
C THR A 365 -4.52 10.75 -41.96
N ASP A 366 -4.35 11.35 -40.79
CA ASP A 366 -3.43 12.47 -40.53
C ASP A 366 -2.15 11.91 -39.94
N SER A 367 -1.05 12.04 -40.65
CA SER A 367 0.25 11.46 -40.26
C SER A 367 0.78 12.04 -38.94
N ASP A 368 0.55 13.32 -38.69
CA ASP A 368 1.06 13.98 -37.48
C ASP A 368 0.26 13.49 -36.23
N LEU A 369 -1.06 13.42 -36.36
CA LEU A 369 -1.92 12.89 -35.29
C LEU A 369 -1.64 11.39 -35.04
N GLU A 370 -1.46 10.61 -36.12
CA GLU A 370 -1.10 9.18 -36.03
C GLU A 370 0.21 8.98 -35.26
N ASN A 371 1.27 9.72 -35.63
CA ASN A 371 2.57 9.63 -34.98
C ASN A 371 2.50 10.10 -33.51
N LYS A 372 1.84 11.22 -33.23
CA LYS A 372 1.64 11.72 -31.86
C LYS A 372 0.89 10.71 -30.99
N THR A 373 -0.12 10.04 -31.54
CA THR A 373 -0.88 9.03 -30.81
C THR A 373 -0.01 7.82 -30.45
N LYS A 374 0.79 7.33 -31.39
CA LYS A 374 1.73 6.22 -31.15
C LYS A 374 2.80 6.59 -30.13
N GLU A 375 3.31 7.83 -30.17
CA GLU A 375 4.25 8.35 -29.18
C GLU A 375 3.65 8.36 -27.77
N LEU A 376 2.42 8.83 -27.60
CA LEU A 376 1.72 8.83 -26.32
C LEU A 376 1.51 7.40 -25.78
N ILE A 377 1.14 6.46 -26.63
CA ILE A 377 1.02 5.06 -26.23
C ILE A 377 2.38 4.51 -25.77
N ASP A 378 3.44 4.72 -26.53
CA ASP A 378 4.79 4.29 -26.17
C ASP A 378 5.26 4.92 -24.84
N ASP A 379 4.94 6.19 -24.60
CA ASP A 379 5.34 6.92 -23.39
C ASP A 379 4.63 6.40 -22.12
N LEU A 380 3.42 5.85 -22.22
CA LEU A 380 2.79 5.13 -21.10
C LEU A 380 3.69 3.98 -20.62
N PHE A 381 4.13 3.13 -21.55
CA PHE A 381 4.99 2.00 -21.22
C PHE A 381 6.39 2.43 -20.78
N LYS A 382 7.02 3.39 -21.46
CA LYS A 382 8.35 3.88 -21.11
C LYS A 382 8.39 4.46 -19.69
N ASN A 383 7.36 5.24 -19.32
CA ASN A 383 7.28 5.84 -18.00
C ASN A 383 7.09 4.79 -16.90
N MET A 384 6.23 3.79 -17.10
CA MET A 384 6.09 2.70 -16.14
C MET A 384 7.32 1.79 -16.10
N SER A 385 8.01 1.60 -17.20
CA SER A 385 9.26 0.83 -17.26
C SER A 385 10.47 1.59 -16.68
N ASP A 386 10.37 2.92 -16.51
CA ASP A 386 11.36 3.74 -15.82
C ASP A 386 11.02 3.85 -14.32
N ASP A 387 11.27 2.78 -13.59
CA ASP A 387 11.11 2.72 -12.14
C ASP A 387 9.66 2.92 -11.67
N PHE A 388 8.70 2.37 -12.43
CA PHE A 388 7.27 2.42 -12.12
C PHE A 388 6.74 3.84 -11.90
N ASN A 389 7.08 4.77 -12.77
CA ASN A 389 6.81 6.19 -12.59
C ASN A 389 5.35 6.56 -12.89
N THR A 390 4.48 6.40 -11.90
CA THR A 390 3.05 6.69 -12.00
C THR A 390 2.75 8.16 -12.28
N ALA A 391 3.56 9.08 -11.73
CA ALA A 391 3.36 10.52 -11.92
C ALA A 391 3.53 10.93 -13.41
N LYS A 392 4.58 10.45 -14.07
CA LYS A 392 4.78 10.69 -15.51
C LYS A 392 3.71 9.98 -16.35
N THR A 393 3.31 8.77 -15.95
CA THR A 393 2.24 8.04 -16.63
C THR A 393 0.90 8.77 -16.54
N LEU A 394 0.55 9.34 -15.38
CA LEU A 394 -0.64 10.18 -15.23
C LEU A 394 -0.58 11.43 -16.12
N ALA A 395 0.59 12.05 -16.28
CA ALA A 395 0.73 13.19 -17.18
C ALA A 395 0.39 12.82 -18.63
N VAL A 396 0.89 11.69 -19.13
CA VAL A 396 0.54 11.17 -20.46
C VAL A 396 -0.94 10.82 -20.58
N LEU A 397 -1.53 10.19 -19.55
CA LEU A 397 -2.97 9.92 -19.51
C LEU A 397 -3.80 11.19 -19.61
N PHE A 398 -3.37 12.32 -19.03
CA PHE A 398 -4.04 13.61 -19.19
C PHE A 398 -3.89 14.21 -20.57
N GLU A 399 -2.78 13.98 -21.27
CA GLU A 399 -2.66 14.37 -22.68
C GLU A 399 -3.64 13.56 -23.54
N ILE A 400 -3.74 12.24 -23.31
CA ILE A 400 -4.70 11.39 -23.99
C ILE A 400 -6.16 11.81 -23.62
N THR A 401 -6.43 12.12 -22.34
CA THR A 401 -7.73 12.67 -21.90
C THR A 401 -8.10 13.94 -22.68
N THR A 402 -7.13 14.82 -22.91
CA THR A 402 -7.37 16.03 -23.73
C THR A 402 -7.67 15.65 -25.18
N MET A 403 -7.02 14.65 -25.74
CA MET A 403 -7.32 14.12 -27.07
C MET A 403 -8.74 13.54 -27.15
N MET A 404 -9.18 12.76 -26.12
CA MET A 404 -10.56 12.22 -26.01
C MET A 404 -11.59 13.36 -26.02
N ASN A 405 -11.35 14.43 -25.27
CA ASN A 405 -12.21 15.60 -25.26
C ASN A 405 -12.28 16.31 -26.62
N ASN A 406 -11.15 16.40 -27.36
CA ASN A 406 -11.12 16.97 -28.68
C ASN A 406 -11.88 16.12 -29.71
N PHE A 407 -11.82 14.78 -29.62
CA PHE A 407 -12.66 13.91 -30.44
C PHE A 407 -14.15 14.10 -30.15
N LYS A 408 -14.54 14.18 -28.86
CA LYS A 408 -15.92 14.42 -28.45
C LYS A 408 -16.43 15.78 -28.95
N ALA A 409 -15.60 16.82 -28.87
CA ALA A 409 -15.95 18.18 -29.31
C ALA A 409 -15.94 18.36 -30.83
N GLY A 410 -15.43 17.39 -31.60
CA GLY A 410 -15.27 17.50 -33.06
C GLY A 410 -14.09 18.34 -33.53
N ASN A 411 -13.21 18.79 -32.62
CA ASN A 411 -11.97 19.50 -32.97
C ASN A 411 -10.96 18.56 -33.63
N LEU A 412 -10.98 17.30 -33.28
CA LEU A 412 -10.29 16.19 -33.94
C LEU A 412 -11.34 15.17 -34.42
N LYS A 413 -11.05 14.52 -35.55
CA LYS A 413 -11.92 13.46 -36.04
C LYS A 413 -11.27 12.09 -35.81
N VAL A 414 -12.00 11.14 -35.25
CA VAL A 414 -11.50 9.77 -35.04
C VAL A 414 -11.03 9.16 -36.37
N SER A 415 -11.67 9.50 -37.49
CA SER A 415 -11.29 9.07 -38.84
C SER A 415 -9.91 9.57 -39.33
N GLN A 416 -9.27 10.47 -38.60
CA GLN A 416 -7.90 10.91 -38.88
C GLN A 416 -6.85 9.92 -38.33
N LEU A 417 -7.23 8.95 -37.50
CA LEU A 417 -6.40 7.83 -37.08
C LEU A 417 -6.69 6.61 -37.96
N SER A 418 -5.69 5.75 -38.16
CA SER A 418 -5.91 4.40 -38.64
C SER A 418 -6.75 3.63 -37.62
N LYS A 419 -7.51 2.63 -38.09
CA LYS A 419 -8.30 1.80 -37.17
C LYS A 419 -7.42 1.10 -36.14
N GLU A 420 -6.25 0.62 -36.57
CA GLU A 420 -5.27 -0.05 -35.70
C GLU A 420 -4.79 0.86 -34.56
N THR A 421 -4.34 2.06 -34.88
CA THR A 421 -3.87 3.04 -33.88
C THR A 421 -5.00 3.51 -32.97
N PHE A 422 -6.23 3.68 -33.51
CA PHE A 422 -7.37 4.01 -32.68
C PHE A 422 -7.71 2.90 -31.69
N ASP A 423 -7.81 1.65 -32.16
CA ASP A 423 -8.12 0.51 -31.28
C ASP A 423 -7.03 0.33 -30.21
N GLU A 424 -5.75 0.47 -30.57
CA GLU A 424 -4.62 0.43 -29.63
C GLU A 424 -4.70 1.58 -28.61
N LEU A 425 -4.98 2.81 -29.05
CA LEU A 425 -5.14 3.95 -28.17
C LEU A 425 -6.20 3.71 -27.09
N ILE A 426 -7.39 3.22 -27.51
CA ILE A 426 -8.49 2.95 -26.55
C ILE A 426 -8.11 1.85 -25.57
N VAL A 427 -7.56 0.73 -26.06
CA VAL A 427 -7.13 -0.39 -25.21
C VAL A 427 -6.09 0.03 -24.21
N GLN A 428 -5.04 0.73 -24.66
CA GLN A 428 -3.95 1.15 -23.76
C GLN A 428 -4.40 2.23 -22.78
N TYR A 429 -5.15 3.23 -23.23
CA TYR A 429 -5.68 4.28 -22.36
C TYR A 429 -6.52 3.70 -21.22
N GLN A 430 -7.47 2.82 -21.54
CA GLN A 430 -8.33 2.17 -20.54
C GLN A 430 -7.53 1.21 -19.66
N GLY A 431 -6.69 0.36 -20.24
CA GLY A 431 -5.90 -0.61 -19.51
C GLY A 431 -4.90 0.03 -18.54
N PHE A 432 -4.25 1.15 -18.93
CA PHE A 432 -3.37 1.86 -17.99
C PHE A 432 -4.14 2.48 -16.82
N ILE A 433 -5.36 2.97 -17.02
CA ILE A 433 -6.19 3.52 -15.95
C ILE A 433 -6.67 2.38 -15.02
N THR A 434 -7.26 1.32 -15.57
CA THR A 434 -7.97 0.30 -14.75
C THR A 434 -7.04 -0.83 -14.30
N ASP A 435 -6.21 -1.37 -15.21
CA ASP A 435 -5.45 -2.57 -14.93
C ASP A 435 -4.07 -2.25 -14.32
N VAL A 436 -3.41 -1.17 -14.79
CA VAL A 436 -2.10 -0.77 -14.28
C VAL A 436 -2.22 0.12 -13.04
N LEU A 437 -2.94 1.23 -13.13
CA LEU A 437 -3.08 2.16 -12.00
C LEU A 437 -4.20 1.77 -11.04
N GLY A 438 -5.05 0.82 -11.41
CA GLY A 438 -6.16 0.32 -10.58
C GLY A 438 -7.20 1.40 -10.23
N ILE A 439 -7.33 2.41 -11.09
CA ILE A 439 -8.30 3.49 -10.92
C ILE A 439 -9.60 3.08 -11.58
N ASN A 440 -10.66 2.99 -10.78
CA ASN A 440 -11.98 2.64 -11.27
C ASN A 440 -12.92 3.85 -11.21
N GLU A 441 -13.95 3.82 -12.06
CA GLU A 441 -15.07 4.72 -11.92
C GLU A 441 -15.85 4.35 -10.65
N GLU A 442 -15.98 5.30 -9.74
CA GLU A 442 -16.88 5.13 -8.61
C GLU A 442 -18.31 5.39 -9.09
N LYS A 443 -19.18 4.44 -8.83
CA LYS A 443 -20.60 4.70 -8.95
C LYS A 443 -20.90 5.78 -7.92
N GLU A 444 -21.50 6.89 -8.34
CA GLU A 444 -22.11 7.83 -7.39
C GLU A 444 -22.87 6.97 -6.39
N SER A 445 -22.50 7.05 -5.13
CA SER A 445 -23.22 6.29 -4.12
C SER A 445 -24.68 6.66 -4.27
N SER A 446 -25.58 5.69 -4.19
CA SER A 446 -27.02 6.01 -4.18
C SER A 446 -27.34 7.05 -3.09
N ASN A 447 -26.49 7.15 -2.08
CA ASN A 447 -26.53 8.17 -1.04
C ASN A 447 -26.17 9.56 -1.55
N ASP A 448 -25.16 9.75 -2.43
CA ASP A 448 -24.80 11.09 -2.92
C ASP A 448 -25.88 11.66 -3.84
N LEU A 449 -26.48 10.83 -4.69
CA LEU A 449 -27.64 11.21 -5.49
C LEU A 449 -28.85 11.50 -4.57
N LEU A 450 -29.08 10.66 -3.56
CA LEU A 450 -30.14 10.84 -2.58
C LEU A 450 -29.93 12.13 -1.78
N ASN A 451 -28.72 12.38 -1.27
CA ASN A 451 -28.35 13.59 -0.56
C ASN A 451 -28.58 14.82 -1.44
N GLY A 452 -28.12 14.79 -2.69
CA GLY A 452 -28.34 15.88 -3.65
C GLY A 452 -29.83 16.14 -3.93
N VAL A 453 -30.66 15.09 -4.04
CA VAL A 453 -32.11 15.23 -4.19
C VAL A 453 -32.75 15.83 -2.92
N ILE A 454 -32.33 15.37 -1.74
CA ILE A 454 -32.80 15.91 -0.46
C ILE A 454 -32.43 17.39 -0.33
N ASP A 455 -31.21 17.80 -0.69
CA ASP A 455 -30.77 19.19 -0.67
C ASP A 455 -31.61 20.08 -1.60
N VAL A 456 -31.96 19.60 -2.79
CA VAL A 456 -32.86 20.31 -3.70
C VAL A 456 -34.24 20.46 -3.08
N LEU A 457 -34.77 19.42 -2.42
CA LEU A 457 -36.08 19.48 -1.74
C LEU A 457 -36.06 20.42 -0.52
N ILE A 458 -34.95 20.44 0.25
CA ILE A 458 -34.75 21.40 1.35
C ILE A 458 -34.75 22.84 0.82
N ASN A 459 -34.05 23.12 -0.28
CA ASN A 459 -34.01 24.43 -0.91
C ASN A 459 -35.40 24.84 -1.45
N LEU A 460 -36.14 23.94 -2.08
CA LEU A 460 -37.51 24.19 -2.53
C LEU A 460 -38.43 24.49 -1.35
N ARG A 461 -38.30 23.78 -0.25
CA ARG A 461 -39.05 24.03 0.99
C ARG A 461 -38.72 25.39 1.57
N GLN A 462 -37.45 25.80 1.58
CA GLN A 462 -37.01 27.10 2.05
C GLN A 462 -37.60 28.25 1.17
N ASN A 463 -37.53 28.10 -0.12
CA ASN A 463 -38.13 29.05 -1.08
C ASN A 463 -39.65 29.17 -0.89
N ALA A 464 -40.35 28.07 -0.60
CA ALA A 464 -41.77 28.07 -0.29
C ALA A 464 -42.07 28.83 1.01
N LYS A 465 -41.26 28.67 2.06
CA LYS A 465 -41.36 29.43 3.32
C LYS A 465 -41.19 30.96 3.07
N GLU A 466 -40.18 31.33 2.30
CA GLU A 466 -39.92 32.76 1.95
C GLU A 466 -41.04 33.38 1.14
N ALA A 467 -41.64 32.60 0.24
CA ALA A 467 -42.83 32.97 -0.51
C ALA A 467 -44.14 32.93 0.30
N LYS A 468 -44.07 32.61 1.61
CA LYS A 468 -45.21 32.40 2.53
C LYS A 468 -46.20 31.31 2.08
N ASN A 469 -45.74 30.39 1.25
CA ASN A 469 -46.50 29.20 0.85
C ASN A 469 -46.26 28.04 1.85
N TYR A 470 -46.82 28.18 3.03
CA TYR A 470 -46.62 27.22 4.11
C TYR A 470 -47.20 25.86 3.82
N GLN A 471 -48.30 25.81 3.00
CA GLN A 471 -48.90 24.56 2.61
C GLN A 471 -47.92 23.64 1.80
N LEU A 472 -47.19 24.25 0.87
CA LEU A 472 -46.16 23.50 0.09
C LEU A 472 -44.98 23.14 0.97
N SER A 473 -44.53 24.05 1.82
CA SER A 473 -43.43 23.78 2.74
C SER A 473 -43.68 22.59 3.71
N ASP A 474 -44.92 22.54 4.25
CA ASP A 474 -45.30 21.45 5.16
C ASP A 474 -45.47 20.13 4.39
N LYS A 475 -46.04 20.18 3.20
CA LYS A 475 -46.17 19.01 2.34
C LYS A 475 -44.81 18.41 2.02
N ILE A 476 -43.80 19.17 1.62
CA ILE A 476 -42.44 18.67 1.34
C ILE A 476 -41.85 17.99 2.60
N ARG A 477 -42.05 18.58 3.77
CA ARG A 477 -41.56 18.00 5.03
C ARG A 477 -42.22 16.67 5.32
N ASP A 478 -43.54 16.58 5.16
CA ASP A 478 -44.32 15.39 5.50
C ASP A 478 -44.06 14.26 4.48
N ASP A 479 -43.97 14.57 3.18
CA ASP A 479 -43.61 13.61 2.12
C ASP A 479 -42.18 13.04 2.36
N LEU A 480 -41.22 13.89 2.78
CA LEU A 480 -39.87 13.42 3.14
C LEU A 480 -39.88 12.52 4.39
N LYS A 481 -40.67 12.88 5.40
CA LYS A 481 -40.82 12.07 6.62
C LYS A 481 -41.40 10.71 6.33
N ASP A 482 -42.36 10.60 5.44
CA ASP A 482 -42.97 9.33 5.03
C ASP A 482 -41.97 8.42 4.28
N LEU A 483 -40.92 9.00 3.66
CA LEU A 483 -39.81 8.31 3.06
C LEU A 483 -38.64 8.04 4.04
N GLY A 484 -38.80 8.34 5.33
CA GLY A 484 -37.77 8.11 6.35
C GLY A 484 -36.72 9.24 6.46
N VAL A 485 -36.96 10.41 5.83
CA VAL A 485 -36.06 11.57 5.92
C VAL A 485 -36.63 12.60 6.92
N ILE A 486 -35.99 12.74 8.07
CA ILE A 486 -36.47 13.63 9.14
C ILE A 486 -35.72 14.97 9.06
N LEU A 487 -36.43 16.07 8.79
CA LEU A 487 -35.87 17.42 8.76
C LEU A 487 -35.88 18.07 10.14
N LYS A 488 -34.77 18.74 10.51
CA LYS A 488 -34.62 19.58 11.70
C LYS A 488 -34.23 21.00 11.30
N ASP A 489 -35.07 21.95 11.60
CA ASP A 489 -34.78 23.36 11.37
C ASP A 489 -33.95 23.94 12.53
N SER A 490 -32.84 24.62 12.23
CA SER A 490 -32.00 25.37 13.18
C SER A 490 -31.85 26.83 12.75
N LYS A 491 -31.18 27.64 13.58
CA LYS A 491 -30.85 29.03 13.20
C LYS A 491 -29.78 29.09 12.08
N GLU A 492 -29.07 28.04 11.86
CA GLU A 492 -27.96 27.90 10.89
C GLU A 492 -28.42 27.24 9.59
N GLY A 493 -29.64 26.69 9.54
CA GLY A 493 -30.21 26.04 8.35
C GLY A 493 -31.09 24.84 8.70
N THR A 494 -31.47 24.07 7.68
CA THR A 494 -32.23 22.81 7.85
C THR A 494 -31.30 21.63 7.70
N GLU A 495 -31.14 20.80 8.73
CA GLU A 495 -30.43 19.54 8.73
C GLU A 495 -31.41 18.38 8.53
N TYR A 496 -30.92 17.22 8.10
CA TYR A 496 -31.75 16.02 8.00
C TYR A 496 -31.05 14.77 8.56
N SER A 497 -31.85 13.79 8.93
CA SER A 497 -31.39 12.45 9.32
C SER A 497 -32.26 11.39 8.65
N LEU A 498 -31.66 10.28 8.27
CA LEU A 498 -32.37 9.09 7.79
C LEU A 498 -32.77 8.23 8.99
N SER A 499 -34.05 7.77 9.01
CA SER A 499 -34.61 6.93 10.10
C SER A 499 -34.39 5.45 9.85
#